data_adb8bda718b8b9c666f80c3f33f751d4
#
_entry.id   adb8bda718b8b9c666f80c3f33f751d4
#
_cell.length_a   1.000
_cell.length_b   1.000
_cell.length_c   1.000
_cell.angle_alpha   90.00
_cell.angle_beta   90.00
_cell.angle_gamma   90.00
#
_symmetry.space_group_name_H-M   'P 1'
#
loop_
_entity.id
_entity.type
_entity.pdbx_description
1 polymer ?
#
loop_
_entity_poly.entity_id
_entity_poly.type
_entity_poly.pdbx_seq_one_letter_code
_entity_poly.pdbx_strand_id
1 'polypeptide(L)'
;MKKHIRLLFVTMMSFICFVAFAQEQRRTITGTVKDVNGESIIGANVSVEGTTLGTITDIDGAFKLDAPENGKLIISFIGYEKQEISINKKTNFSITLKEDSEMLSEVVVTALGIKREKKALGYAMQEVKTDVFSENRSTSVSNLLQGKVAGVQISQSGSGVGGPTRIVLRGLNSLSGNNTPLWVVDGLPVLDNSNSNTQFSYSSGAADINPDDIESISVLKGANAAALYGSRAQNGAIVITTKKGKEGKLQLEYNGYVSMSKAYDSYEFQDVYGQGTNGQYALEASGSWGPKMTGQMIPNWRKELYGDESYKEYAMLPQKNIIDDFFRTALNYVNSVSATGGNEKMNARFSFTDTRNQGILPNESMNKQNYNLNVEIKNKYLTIGGKVSYFREKVKNRPETFYTGVWSHLIRLPRNIRLQDLQNPV
;
A
#
# COMPACT_ATOMS: atom_id res chain seq x y z
N MET A 1 -51.90 -13.23 -21.15
CA MET A 1 -51.53 -12.45 -19.94
C MET A 1 -52.02 -13.06 -18.62
N LYS A 2 -53.34 -13.38 -18.43
CA LYS A 2 -53.85 -13.89 -17.15
C LYS A 2 -53.24 -15.23 -16.68
N LYS A 3 -52.83 -16.14 -17.57
CA LYS A 3 -52.21 -17.43 -17.21
C LYS A 3 -50.78 -17.27 -16.69
N HIS A 4 -49.99 -16.38 -17.24
CA HIS A 4 -48.60 -16.13 -16.79
C HIS A 4 -48.55 -15.40 -15.45
N ILE A 5 -49.51 -14.52 -15.17
CA ILE A 5 -49.64 -13.85 -13.87
C ILE A 5 -49.99 -14.85 -12.75
N ARG A 6 -50.88 -15.82 -13.04
CA ARG A 6 -51.21 -16.89 -12.07
C ARG A 6 -50.01 -17.81 -11.80
N LEU A 7 -49.23 -18.14 -12.81
CA LEU A 7 -48.04 -18.96 -12.66
C LEU A 7 -46.97 -18.22 -11.81
N LEU A 8 -46.76 -16.91 -12.07
CA LEU A 8 -45.83 -16.07 -11.30
C LEU A 8 -46.28 -15.95 -9.83
N PHE A 9 -47.58 -15.86 -9.58
CA PHE A 9 -48.10 -15.78 -8.22
C PHE A 9 -47.94 -17.10 -7.45
N VAL A 10 -48.14 -18.24 -8.12
CA VAL A 10 -47.92 -19.56 -7.53
C VAL A 10 -46.46 -19.84 -7.24
N THR A 11 -45.52 -19.45 -8.14
CA THR A 11 -44.08 -19.58 -7.91
C THR A 11 -43.60 -18.65 -6.80
N MET A 12 -44.10 -17.42 -6.72
CA MET A 12 -43.79 -16.48 -5.66
C MET A 12 -44.33 -16.93 -4.29
N MET A 13 -45.52 -17.49 -4.26
CA MET A 13 -46.14 -18.05 -3.04
C MET A 13 -45.45 -19.33 -2.58
N SER A 14 -44.97 -20.18 -3.51
CA SER A 14 -44.15 -21.35 -3.22
C SER A 14 -42.77 -20.94 -2.64
N PHE A 15 -42.17 -19.85 -3.13
CA PHE A 15 -40.90 -19.32 -2.63
C PHE A 15 -41.02 -18.72 -1.21
N ILE A 16 -42.15 -18.06 -0.92
CA ILE A 16 -42.46 -17.53 0.42
C ILE A 16 -42.68 -18.68 1.43
N CYS A 17 -43.33 -19.77 1.03
CA CYS A 17 -43.47 -20.95 1.89
C CYS A 17 -42.13 -21.64 2.18
N PHE A 18 -41.17 -21.64 1.24
CA PHE A 18 -39.84 -22.22 1.46
C PHE A 18 -38.98 -21.42 2.47
N VAL A 19 -39.15 -20.09 2.49
CA VAL A 19 -38.45 -19.20 3.44
C VAL A 19 -39.00 -19.33 4.87
N ALA A 20 -40.30 -19.67 5.02
CA ALA A 20 -40.96 -19.84 6.33
C ALA A 20 -40.51 -21.10 7.09
N PHE A 21 -39.94 -22.12 6.42
CA PHE A 21 -39.43 -23.34 7.07
C PHE A 21 -38.00 -23.28 7.57
N ALA A 22 -37.27 -22.15 7.34
CA ALA A 22 -35.89 -21.96 7.75
C ALA A 22 -35.76 -21.29 9.13
N GLN A 23 -36.77 -21.31 10.00
CA GLN A 23 -36.65 -20.87 11.38
C GLN A 23 -35.88 -21.94 12.17
N GLU A 24 -34.57 -21.76 12.34
CA GLU A 24 -33.80 -22.54 13.29
C GLU A 24 -34.37 -22.38 14.70
N GLN A 25 -34.69 -23.52 15.36
CA GLN A 25 -35.09 -23.51 16.76
C GLN A 25 -33.97 -22.95 17.61
N ARG A 26 -34.19 -21.78 18.21
CA ARG A 26 -33.27 -21.15 19.14
C ARG A 26 -33.68 -21.53 20.56
N ARG A 27 -32.63 -21.76 21.39
CA ARG A 27 -32.80 -21.98 22.82
C ARG A 27 -31.95 -21.01 23.58
N THR A 28 -32.44 -20.61 24.71
CA THR A 28 -31.62 -19.83 25.67
C THR A 28 -30.60 -20.76 26.32
N ILE A 29 -29.35 -20.45 26.13
CA ILE A 29 -28.20 -21.09 26.80
C ILE A 29 -27.65 -20.15 27.83
N THR A 30 -27.15 -20.72 28.91
CA THR A 30 -26.51 -20.03 30.05
C THR A 30 -25.18 -20.71 30.36
N GLY A 31 -24.27 -19.97 30.96
CA GLY A 31 -23.02 -20.56 31.39
C GLY A 31 -22.15 -19.58 32.18
N THR A 32 -21.04 -20.08 32.66
CA THR A 32 -20.02 -19.29 33.36
C THR A 32 -18.67 -19.51 32.72
N VAL A 33 -17.89 -18.43 32.62
CA VAL A 33 -16.53 -18.44 32.12
C VAL A 33 -15.57 -18.09 33.23
N LYS A 34 -14.60 -18.98 33.50
CA LYS A 34 -13.60 -18.86 34.58
C LYS A 34 -12.21 -19.05 33.97
N ASP A 35 -11.21 -18.63 34.74
CA ASP A 35 -9.81 -18.96 34.45
C ASP A 35 -9.41 -20.33 35.05
N VAL A 36 -8.14 -20.73 34.89
CA VAL A 36 -7.59 -21.96 35.43
C VAL A 36 -7.49 -21.94 36.97
N ASN A 37 -7.52 -20.76 37.59
CA ASN A 37 -7.48 -20.57 39.04
C ASN A 37 -8.88 -20.56 39.67
N GLY A 38 -9.94 -20.58 38.81
CA GLY A 38 -11.34 -20.53 39.22
C GLY A 38 -11.89 -19.10 39.36
N GLU A 39 -11.14 -18.07 39.00
CA GLU A 39 -11.60 -16.69 39.02
C GLU A 39 -12.54 -16.42 37.82
N SER A 40 -13.59 -15.63 38.06
CA SER A 40 -14.59 -15.30 37.02
C SER A 40 -14.02 -14.31 36.02
N ILE A 41 -14.14 -14.60 34.70
CA ILE A 41 -13.67 -13.72 33.63
C ILE A 41 -14.81 -12.79 33.23
N ILE A 42 -14.66 -11.51 33.58
CA ILE A 42 -15.62 -10.45 33.31
C ILE A 42 -15.39 -9.90 31.89
N GLY A 43 -16.46 -9.73 31.11
CA GLY A 43 -16.36 -9.13 29.75
C GLY A 43 -15.85 -10.07 28.67
N ALA A 44 -15.77 -11.39 28.93
CA ALA A 44 -15.44 -12.36 27.89
C ALA A 44 -16.53 -12.36 26.80
N ASN A 45 -16.12 -12.33 25.53
CA ASN A 45 -17.04 -12.40 24.40
C ASN A 45 -17.46 -13.85 24.16
N VAL A 46 -18.78 -14.08 24.12
CA VAL A 46 -19.41 -15.37 23.81
C VAL A 46 -20.26 -15.19 22.57
N SER A 47 -19.90 -15.81 21.46
CA SER A 47 -20.60 -15.69 20.17
C SER A 47 -20.89 -17.06 19.56
N VAL A 48 -21.85 -17.12 18.63
CA VAL A 48 -22.17 -18.33 17.86
C VAL A 48 -21.50 -18.26 16.50
N GLU A 49 -20.73 -19.30 16.14
CA GLU A 49 -20.01 -19.40 14.87
C GLU A 49 -20.92 -19.16 13.66
N GLY A 50 -20.49 -18.33 12.73
CA GLY A 50 -21.24 -18.04 11.47
C GLY A 50 -22.48 -17.18 11.64
N THR A 51 -22.74 -16.60 12.82
CA THR A 51 -23.90 -15.74 13.09
C THR A 51 -23.50 -14.40 13.71
N THR A 52 -24.44 -13.47 13.80
CA THR A 52 -24.26 -12.20 14.53
C THR A 52 -24.71 -12.30 16.00
N LEU A 53 -25.02 -13.51 16.48
CA LEU A 53 -25.49 -13.72 17.84
C LEU A 53 -24.30 -13.79 18.81
N GLY A 54 -24.32 -12.95 19.84
CA GLY A 54 -23.26 -12.92 20.85
C GLY A 54 -23.68 -12.12 22.07
N THR A 55 -22.95 -12.33 23.16
CA THR A 55 -23.07 -11.63 24.44
C THR A 55 -21.72 -11.52 25.10
N ILE A 56 -21.64 -10.78 26.20
CA ILE A 56 -20.45 -10.70 27.05
C ILE A 56 -20.78 -11.25 28.44
N THR A 57 -19.76 -11.76 29.15
CA THR A 57 -19.92 -12.22 30.54
C THR A 57 -20.06 -11.06 31.52
N ASP A 58 -20.88 -11.23 32.54
CA ASP A 58 -21.08 -10.27 33.64
C ASP A 58 -19.98 -10.35 34.70
N ILE A 59 -20.18 -9.68 35.86
CA ILE A 59 -19.24 -9.61 36.99
C ILE A 59 -18.95 -10.95 37.65
N ASP A 60 -19.87 -11.91 37.51
CA ASP A 60 -19.73 -13.27 38.03
C ASP A 60 -19.19 -14.23 36.96
N GLY A 61 -18.83 -13.69 35.77
CA GLY A 61 -18.42 -14.47 34.61
C GLY A 61 -19.58 -15.20 33.94
N ALA A 62 -20.85 -14.90 34.31
CA ALA A 62 -22.00 -15.56 33.74
C ALA A 62 -22.47 -14.93 32.44
N PHE A 63 -23.03 -15.75 31.55
CA PHE A 63 -23.61 -15.30 30.31
C PHE A 63 -24.96 -15.96 30.01
N LYS A 64 -25.77 -15.26 29.22
CA LYS A 64 -27.03 -15.75 28.69
C LYS A 64 -27.14 -15.35 27.22
N LEU A 65 -27.43 -16.32 26.33
CA LEU A 65 -27.47 -16.13 24.90
C LEU A 65 -28.51 -17.04 24.25
N ASP A 66 -29.26 -16.53 23.31
CA ASP A 66 -30.17 -17.35 22.50
C ASP A 66 -29.41 -17.90 21.28
N ALA A 67 -29.25 -19.21 21.22
CA ALA A 67 -28.45 -19.89 20.21
C ALA A 67 -29.19 -21.05 19.55
N PRO A 68 -28.85 -21.42 18.30
CA PRO A 68 -29.37 -22.61 17.63
C PRO A 68 -28.91 -23.89 18.34
N GLU A 69 -29.76 -24.94 18.37
CA GLU A 69 -29.48 -26.21 19.08
C GLU A 69 -28.18 -26.90 18.64
N ASN A 70 -27.78 -26.76 17.37
CA ASN A 70 -26.63 -27.41 16.78
C ASN A 70 -25.50 -26.40 16.45
N GLY A 71 -25.51 -25.23 17.09
CA GLY A 71 -24.47 -24.22 16.90
C GLY A 71 -23.19 -24.57 17.62
N LYS A 72 -22.16 -23.76 17.37
CA LYS A 72 -20.86 -23.82 18.03
C LYS A 72 -20.61 -22.49 18.72
N LEU A 73 -20.35 -22.52 20.02
CA LEU A 73 -19.96 -21.34 20.79
C LEU A 73 -18.48 -21.05 20.59
N ILE A 74 -18.19 -19.79 20.38
CA ILE A 74 -16.83 -19.24 20.36
C ILE A 74 -16.69 -18.32 21.55
N ILE A 75 -15.77 -18.66 22.45
CA ILE A 75 -15.48 -17.88 23.64
C ILE A 75 -14.08 -17.30 23.49
N SER A 76 -13.97 -15.98 23.67
CA SER A 76 -12.69 -15.27 23.58
C SER A 76 -12.58 -14.14 24.59
N PHE A 77 -11.40 -13.99 25.16
CA PHE A 77 -11.05 -12.88 26.04
C PHE A 77 -9.58 -12.49 25.83
N ILE A 78 -9.24 -11.22 26.03
CA ILE A 78 -7.86 -10.73 25.85
C ILE A 78 -6.94 -11.41 26.85
N GLY A 79 -5.88 -12.06 26.35
CA GLY A 79 -4.91 -12.79 27.21
C GLY A 79 -5.26 -14.25 27.46
N TYR A 80 -6.31 -14.79 26.82
CA TYR A 80 -6.72 -16.18 26.94
C TYR A 80 -6.87 -16.87 25.59
N GLU A 81 -6.61 -18.18 25.56
CA GLU A 81 -6.82 -19.01 24.37
C GLU A 81 -8.30 -19.03 23.98
N LYS A 82 -8.58 -18.77 22.70
CA LYS A 82 -9.93 -18.89 22.13
C LYS A 82 -10.41 -20.34 22.26
N GLN A 83 -11.61 -20.53 22.82
CA GLN A 83 -12.21 -21.85 22.97
C GLN A 83 -13.45 -21.98 22.11
N GLU A 84 -13.61 -23.16 21.47
CA GLU A 84 -14.76 -23.50 20.64
C GLU A 84 -15.48 -24.70 21.22
N ILE A 85 -16.80 -24.56 21.50
CA ILE A 85 -17.61 -25.58 22.16
C ILE A 85 -18.89 -25.83 21.38
N SER A 86 -19.15 -27.07 20.99
CA SER A 86 -20.40 -27.44 20.34
C SER A 86 -21.56 -27.43 21.31
N ILE A 87 -22.67 -26.81 20.95
CA ILE A 87 -23.84 -26.66 21.82
C ILE A 87 -24.54 -28.02 22.08
N ASN A 88 -24.70 -28.87 21.05
CA ASN A 88 -25.21 -30.23 21.13
C ASN A 88 -26.42 -30.38 22.10
N LYS A 89 -27.41 -29.50 21.99
CA LYS A 89 -28.61 -29.42 22.83
C LYS A 89 -28.39 -29.15 24.33
N LYS A 90 -27.14 -28.86 24.75
CA LYS A 90 -26.87 -28.44 26.15
C LYS A 90 -27.35 -27.00 26.35
N THR A 91 -27.87 -26.74 27.55
CA THR A 91 -28.41 -25.43 27.95
C THR A 91 -27.54 -24.72 28.97
N ASN A 92 -26.64 -25.45 29.65
CA ASN A 92 -25.74 -24.87 30.64
C ASN A 92 -24.27 -25.27 30.39
N PHE A 93 -23.38 -24.28 30.45
CA PHE A 93 -21.95 -24.44 30.15
C PHE A 93 -21.09 -23.90 31.28
N SER A 94 -20.11 -24.69 31.69
CA SER A 94 -19.01 -24.24 32.56
C SER A 94 -17.74 -24.27 31.72
N ILE A 95 -17.15 -23.11 31.50
CA ILE A 95 -16.06 -22.90 30.54
C ILE A 95 -14.86 -22.41 31.31
N THR A 96 -13.73 -23.10 31.14
CA THR A 96 -12.47 -22.68 31.74
C THR A 96 -11.53 -22.25 30.62
N LEU A 97 -11.19 -20.98 30.55
CA LEU A 97 -10.21 -20.46 29.60
C LEU A 97 -8.80 -20.62 30.19
N LYS A 98 -7.88 -21.00 29.31
CA LYS A 98 -6.44 -21.04 29.65
C LYS A 98 -5.83 -19.72 29.25
N GLU A 99 -4.89 -19.22 30.04
CA GLU A 99 -4.11 -18.06 29.67
C GLU A 99 -3.32 -18.36 28.40
N ASP A 100 -3.44 -17.45 27.42
CA ASP A 100 -2.66 -17.52 26.18
C ASP A 100 -1.26 -16.97 26.45
N SER A 101 -0.37 -17.88 26.85
CA SER A 101 1.03 -17.56 27.07
C SER A 101 1.75 -17.17 25.78
N GLU A 102 1.19 -17.47 24.59
CA GLU A 102 1.76 -17.07 23.30
C GLU A 102 1.45 -15.61 22.95
N MET A 103 0.34 -15.01 23.44
CA MET A 103 0.04 -13.59 23.19
C MET A 103 0.99 -12.62 23.91
N LEU A 104 1.84 -13.06 24.83
CA LEU A 104 2.77 -12.19 25.55
C LEU A 104 4.17 -12.09 24.94
N SER A 105 4.51 -12.92 23.97
CA SER A 105 5.80 -12.86 23.29
C SER A 105 5.66 -12.41 21.83
N GLU A 106 5.53 -11.10 21.61
CA GLU A 106 5.68 -10.54 20.27
C GLU A 106 7.12 -10.83 19.80
N VAL A 107 7.24 -11.87 18.97
CA VAL A 107 8.51 -12.28 18.36
C VAL A 107 8.75 -11.41 17.14
N VAL A 108 9.84 -10.69 17.15
CA VAL A 108 10.26 -9.83 16.05
C VAL A 108 11.51 -10.37 15.37
N VAL A 109 11.62 -10.15 14.09
CA VAL A 109 12.83 -10.50 13.35
C VAL A 109 13.87 -9.39 13.57
N THR A 110 14.99 -9.76 14.18
CA THR A 110 16.11 -8.83 14.45
C THR A 110 17.14 -8.88 13.33
N ALA A 111 18.29 -8.24 13.55
CA ALA A 111 19.44 -8.28 12.65
C ALA A 111 19.79 -9.72 12.26
N LEU A 112 20.19 -9.93 11.02
CA LEU A 112 20.57 -11.25 10.46
C LEU A 112 19.42 -12.27 10.40
N GLY A 113 18.15 -11.84 10.44
CA GLY A 113 17.00 -12.73 10.33
C GLY A 113 16.71 -13.58 11.58
N ILE A 114 17.34 -13.27 12.73
CA ILE A 114 17.15 -14.00 13.98
C ILE A 114 15.84 -13.55 14.63
N LYS A 115 14.97 -14.51 14.95
CA LYS A 115 13.73 -14.25 15.71
C LYS A 115 14.06 -14.07 17.19
N ARG A 116 13.65 -12.96 17.78
CA ARG A 116 13.78 -12.69 19.23
C ARG A 116 12.49 -12.08 19.77
N GLU A 117 12.23 -12.30 21.04
CA GLU A 117 11.12 -11.64 21.71
C GLU A 117 11.36 -10.12 21.76
N LYS A 118 10.35 -9.33 21.44
CA LYS A 118 10.43 -7.86 21.44
C LYS A 118 10.86 -7.31 22.79
N LYS A 119 10.41 -7.95 23.89
CA LYS A 119 10.79 -7.60 25.26
C LYS A 119 12.27 -7.83 25.56
N ALA A 120 12.91 -8.76 24.87
CA ALA A 120 14.33 -9.07 25.05
C ALA A 120 15.25 -8.11 24.27
N LEU A 121 14.68 -7.16 23.50
CA LEU A 121 15.45 -6.18 22.74
C LEU A 121 15.73 -4.98 23.63
N GLY A 122 17.01 -4.68 23.86
CA GLY A 122 17.45 -3.48 24.57
C GLY A 122 17.28 -2.17 23.79
N TYR A 123 16.47 -2.17 22.69
CA TYR A 123 16.28 -1.01 21.82
C TYR A 123 14.84 -0.92 21.29
N ALA A 124 14.41 0.32 21.04
CA ALA A 124 13.08 0.58 20.50
C ALA A 124 13.03 0.25 18.99
N MET A 125 12.19 -0.72 18.64
CA MET A 125 11.88 -1.12 17.28
C MET A 125 10.37 -1.00 17.07
N GLN A 126 9.96 -0.51 15.89
CA GLN A 126 8.58 -0.51 15.47
C GLN A 126 8.42 -1.45 14.28
N GLU A 127 7.60 -2.47 14.44
CA GLU A 127 7.27 -3.43 13.39
C GLU A 127 5.90 -3.13 12.80
N VAL A 128 5.78 -3.27 11.49
CA VAL A 128 4.52 -3.20 10.75
C VAL A 128 4.36 -4.52 10.00
N LYS A 129 3.33 -5.28 10.35
CA LYS A 129 3.02 -6.57 9.73
C LYS A 129 2.21 -6.37 8.44
N THR A 130 2.23 -7.37 7.56
CA THR A 130 1.62 -7.33 6.22
C THR A 130 0.11 -7.11 6.25
N ASP A 131 -0.60 -7.55 7.29
CA ASP A 131 -2.05 -7.43 7.39
C ASP A 131 -2.50 -5.96 7.30
N VAL A 132 -1.65 -5.04 7.78
CA VAL A 132 -1.88 -3.60 7.71
C VAL A 132 -1.71 -3.05 6.29
N PHE A 133 -1.03 -3.78 5.41
CA PHE A 133 -0.79 -3.37 4.01
C PHE A 133 -1.87 -3.86 3.05
N SER A 134 -2.67 -4.86 3.45
CA SER A 134 -3.74 -5.42 2.64
C SER A 134 -4.85 -4.42 2.32
N GLU A 135 -5.10 -3.48 3.25
CA GLU A 135 -6.14 -2.45 3.10
C GLU A 135 -5.70 -1.26 2.23
N ASN A 136 -4.40 -0.90 2.29
CA ASN A 136 -3.83 0.23 1.56
C ASN A 136 -2.66 -0.23 0.70
N ARG A 137 -2.98 -0.83 -0.45
CA ARG A 137 -1.96 -1.32 -1.39
C ARG A 137 -1.25 -0.17 -2.09
N SER A 138 0.06 -0.28 -2.20
CA SER A 138 0.91 0.65 -2.94
C SER A 138 1.92 -0.12 -3.79
N THR A 139 2.33 0.46 -4.88
CA THR A 139 3.41 -0.07 -5.73
C THR A 139 4.80 0.10 -5.12
N SER A 140 4.92 0.99 -4.13
CA SER A 140 6.19 1.28 -3.45
C SER A 140 6.13 0.88 -1.99
N VAL A 141 7.12 0.12 -1.54
CA VAL A 141 7.31 -0.25 -0.12
C VAL A 141 7.42 0.98 0.77
N SER A 142 8.05 2.03 0.28
CA SER A 142 8.20 3.29 1.00
C SER A 142 6.84 3.89 1.38
N ASN A 143 5.89 3.89 0.46
CA ASN A 143 4.55 4.45 0.68
C ASN A 143 3.74 3.65 1.71
N LEU A 144 4.03 2.36 1.86
CA LEU A 144 3.37 1.52 2.87
C LEU A 144 3.67 1.96 4.30
N LEU A 145 4.80 2.62 4.53
CA LEU A 145 5.21 3.13 5.85
C LEU A 145 4.61 4.49 6.19
N GLN A 146 4.06 5.20 5.20
CA GLN A 146 3.53 6.55 5.39
C GLN A 146 2.33 6.55 6.36
N GLY A 147 2.42 7.36 7.43
CA GLY A 147 1.38 7.45 8.46
C GLY A 147 1.30 6.25 9.41
N LYS A 148 2.08 5.17 9.21
CA LYS A 148 2.03 3.95 10.03
C LYS A 148 3.18 3.85 11.03
N VAL A 149 4.26 4.58 10.80
CA VAL A 149 5.45 4.57 11.67
C VAL A 149 5.74 5.96 12.19
N ALA A 150 5.70 6.13 13.51
CA ALA A 150 5.99 7.41 14.13
C ALA A 150 7.43 7.89 13.83
N GLY A 151 7.58 9.18 13.49
CA GLY A 151 8.88 9.79 13.20
C GLY A 151 9.50 9.37 11.86
N VAL A 152 8.71 8.85 10.93
CA VAL A 152 9.08 8.59 9.54
C VAL A 152 8.48 9.66 8.66
N GLN A 153 9.31 10.39 7.94
CA GLN A 153 8.90 11.35 6.90
C GLN A 153 9.19 10.74 5.54
N ILE A 154 8.20 10.75 4.67
CA ILE A 154 8.29 10.19 3.33
C ILE A 154 7.91 11.27 2.33
N SER A 155 8.84 11.58 1.42
CA SER A 155 8.63 12.53 0.34
C SER A 155 8.86 11.83 -0.98
N GLN A 156 7.86 11.85 -1.84
CA GLN A 156 7.99 11.34 -3.20
C GLN A 156 8.69 12.39 -4.07
N SER A 157 9.57 11.93 -4.93
CA SER A 157 10.16 12.78 -5.95
C SER A 157 9.15 13.06 -7.06
N GLY A 158 9.17 14.28 -7.60
CA GLY A 158 8.42 14.64 -8.82
C GLY A 158 8.94 13.99 -10.12
N SER A 159 9.87 13.03 -10.03
CA SER A 159 10.50 12.37 -11.18
C SER A 159 9.63 11.27 -11.82
N GLY A 160 8.31 11.30 -11.59
CA GLY A 160 7.35 10.42 -12.25
C GLY A 160 7.35 8.99 -11.76
N VAL A 161 6.90 8.06 -12.63
CA VAL A 161 6.77 6.64 -12.29
C VAL A 161 8.12 5.99 -12.04
N GLY A 162 8.21 5.19 -10.96
CA GLY A 162 9.47 4.56 -10.53
C GLY A 162 10.51 5.56 -10.03
N GLY A 163 10.12 6.81 -9.74
CA GLY A 163 10.99 7.80 -9.13
C GLY A 163 11.37 7.43 -7.69
N PRO A 164 12.49 7.95 -7.18
CA PRO A 164 12.93 7.67 -5.83
C PRO A 164 12.01 8.31 -4.80
N THR A 165 11.87 7.63 -3.69
CA THR A 165 11.18 8.14 -2.51
C THR A 165 12.21 8.45 -1.45
N ARG A 166 12.24 9.69 -0.98
CA ARG A 166 13.12 10.09 0.11
C ARG A 166 12.46 9.75 1.43
N ILE A 167 13.17 8.99 2.26
CA ILE A 167 12.76 8.66 3.62
C ILE A 167 13.74 9.27 4.60
N VAL A 168 13.20 9.87 5.66
CA VAL A 168 13.97 10.43 6.76
C VAL A 168 13.39 9.93 8.07
N LEU A 169 14.26 9.43 8.95
CA LEU A 169 13.90 8.94 10.28
C LEU A 169 14.29 9.96 11.35
N ARG A 170 13.31 10.43 12.14
CA ARG A 170 13.52 11.41 13.24
C ARG A 170 14.07 12.77 12.81
N GLY A 171 13.87 13.18 11.55
CA GLY A 171 14.33 14.46 11.04
C GLY A 171 15.72 14.40 10.39
N LEU A 172 16.19 15.57 9.95
CA LEU A 172 17.48 15.70 9.28
C LEU A 172 18.61 15.78 10.32
N ASN A 173 19.59 14.91 10.21
CA ASN A 173 20.75 14.85 11.08
C ASN A 173 21.97 15.57 10.48
N SER A 174 22.00 15.78 9.16
CA SER A 174 23.07 16.44 8.44
C SER A 174 22.52 17.45 7.44
N LEU A 175 23.15 18.61 7.37
CA LEU A 175 22.79 19.66 6.40
C LEU A 175 23.33 19.37 5.00
N SER A 176 24.48 18.72 4.89
CA SER A 176 25.16 18.45 3.63
C SER A 176 25.37 16.97 3.33
N GLY A 177 25.10 16.10 4.29
CA GLY A 177 25.30 14.66 4.16
C GLY A 177 24.02 13.90 3.83
N ASN A 178 24.18 12.58 3.67
CA ASN A 178 23.07 11.66 3.49
C ASN A 178 22.23 11.53 4.77
N ASN A 179 20.92 11.70 4.67
CA ASN A 179 19.95 11.53 5.76
C ASN A 179 19.02 10.32 5.57
N THR A 180 19.25 9.49 4.54
CA THR A 180 18.42 8.32 4.28
C THR A 180 18.79 7.14 5.18
N PRO A 181 17.83 6.33 5.62
CA PRO A 181 18.10 5.12 6.37
C PRO A 181 18.71 4.04 5.48
N LEU A 182 19.43 3.10 6.12
CA LEU A 182 19.90 1.90 5.45
C LEU A 182 18.72 0.93 5.19
N TRP A 183 18.61 0.44 3.98
CA TRP A 183 17.70 -0.64 3.66
C TRP A 183 18.37 -1.99 3.88
N VAL A 184 17.65 -2.89 4.54
CA VAL A 184 18.11 -4.26 4.79
C VAL A 184 17.00 -5.23 4.41
N VAL A 185 17.30 -6.21 3.57
CA VAL A 185 16.35 -7.22 3.09
C VAL A 185 16.83 -8.59 3.51
N ASP A 186 16.05 -9.29 4.31
CA ASP A 186 16.39 -10.61 4.86
C ASP A 186 17.80 -10.65 5.49
N GLY A 187 18.18 -9.58 6.18
CA GLY A 187 19.47 -9.43 6.83
C GLY A 187 20.61 -8.88 5.96
N LEU A 188 20.40 -8.71 4.66
CA LEU A 188 21.41 -8.18 3.73
C LEU A 188 21.18 -6.68 3.45
N PRO A 189 22.17 -5.81 3.66
CA PRO A 189 22.11 -4.41 3.29
C PRO A 189 21.98 -4.22 1.78
N VAL A 190 21.01 -3.41 1.36
CA VAL A 190 20.78 -3.05 -0.04
C VAL A 190 21.25 -1.63 -0.29
N LEU A 191 21.93 -1.41 -1.42
CA LEU A 191 22.35 -0.08 -1.80
C LEU A 191 21.16 0.79 -2.18
N ASP A 192 21.13 2.00 -1.64
CA ASP A 192 20.17 3.03 -2.00
C ASP A 192 20.90 4.17 -2.73
N ASN A 193 20.71 4.23 -4.03
CA ASN A 193 21.30 5.27 -4.89
C ASN A 193 20.37 6.49 -5.05
N SER A 194 19.34 6.64 -4.20
CA SER A 194 18.37 7.72 -4.29
C SER A 194 18.95 9.13 -4.10
N ASN A 195 20.20 9.23 -3.64
CA ASN A 195 20.90 10.50 -3.40
C ASN A 195 21.84 10.96 -4.53
N SER A 196 21.75 10.36 -5.71
CA SER A 196 22.58 10.84 -6.81
C SER A 196 22.14 12.27 -7.21
N ASN A 197 23.06 13.23 -7.13
CA ASN A 197 22.88 14.62 -7.60
C ASN A 197 22.81 14.71 -9.13
N THR A 198 22.22 13.75 -9.78
CA THR A 198 22.07 13.71 -11.23
C THR A 198 20.70 14.27 -11.63
N GLN A 199 20.61 14.84 -12.82
CA GLN A 199 19.36 15.33 -13.41
C GLN A 199 18.28 14.24 -13.47
N PHE A 200 18.71 12.97 -13.48
CA PHE A 200 17.83 11.81 -13.46
C PHE A 200 17.95 11.10 -12.11
N SER A 201 16.87 11.07 -11.37
CA SER A 201 16.81 10.33 -10.12
C SER A 201 16.52 8.86 -10.39
N TYR A 202 17.39 7.98 -9.93
CA TYR A 202 17.21 6.53 -10.05
C TYR A 202 16.37 6.00 -8.87
N SER A 203 15.67 4.88 -9.12
CA SER A 203 14.93 4.17 -8.08
C SER A 203 15.86 3.68 -6.96
N SER A 204 15.37 3.64 -5.72
CA SER A 204 16.10 3.00 -4.61
C SER A 204 16.01 1.48 -4.73
N GLY A 205 17.05 0.75 -4.33
CA GLY A 205 17.03 -0.72 -4.34
C GLY A 205 15.88 -1.34 -3.53
N ALA A 206 15.32 -0.61 -2.57
CA ALA A 206 14.13 -1.01 -1.83
C ALA A 206 12.83 -0.92 -2.65
N ALA A 207 12.78 -0.07 -3.67
CA ALA A 207 11.63 0.01 -4.57
C ALA A 207 11.51 -1.23 -5.49
N ASP A 208 12.56 -2.06 -5.55
CA ASP A 208 12.56 -3.27 -6.37
C ASP A 208 11.85 -4.44 -5.71
N ILE A 209 11.59 -4.34 -4.40
CA ILE A 209 10.89 -5.38 -3.64
C ILE A 209 9.39 -5.27 -3.92
N ASN A 210 8.78 -6.42 -4.22
CA ASN A 210 7.34 -6.48 -4.33
C ASN A 210 6.68 -6.43 -2.94
N PRO A 211 5.76 -5.48 -2.67
CA PRO A 211 5.05 -5.41 -1.40
C PRO A 211 4.30 -6.70 -1.00
N ASP A 212 3.76 -7.46 -1.97
CA ASP A 212 3.05 -8.71 -1.70
C ASP A 212 3.97 -9.84 -1.18
N ASP A 213 5.29 -9.71 -1.38
CA ASP A 213 6.28 -10.65 -0.88
C ASP A 213 6.83 -10.30 0.51
N ILE A 214 6.37 -9.21 1.11
CA ILE A 214 6.82 -8.77 2.42
C ILE A 214 6.00 -9.46 3.51
N GLU A 215 6.66 -10.00 4.53
CA GLU A 215 6.06 -10.54 5.75
C GLU A 215 5.93 -9.43 6.80
N SER A 216 7.01 -8.68 7.01
CA SER A 216 7.02 -7.55 7.95
C SER A 216 8.08 -6.52 7.58
N ILE A 217 7.89 -5.29 8.07
CA ILE A 217 8.86 -4.21 7.98
C ILE A 217 9.15 -3.70 9.39
N SER A 218 10.42 -3.75 9.77
CA SER A 218 10.89 -3.26 11.06
C SER A 218 11.71 -1.98 10.88
N VAL A 219 11.37 -0.93 11.62
CA VAL A 219 12.08 0.34 11.57
C VAL A 219 12.95 0.51 12.82
N LEU A 220 14.26 0.51 12.62
CA LEU A 220 15.29 0.73 13.63
C LEU A 220 15.72 2.20 13.58
N LYS A 221 15.53 2.92 14.68
CA LYS A 221 15.76 4.36 14.73
C LYS A 221 17.09 4.70 15.39
N GLY A 222 17.92 5.53 14.72
CA GLY A 222 19.13 6.13 15.28
C GLY A 222 20.26 5.15 15.60
N ALA A 223 20.96 5.38 16.71
CA ALA A 223 22.18 4.67 17.10
C ALA A 223 22.02 3.14 17.23
N ASN A 224 20.82 2.67 17.50
CA ASN A 224 20.52 1.23 17.61
C ASN A 224 20.72 0.50 16.28
N ALA A 225 20.39 1.15 15.16
CA ALA A 225 20.64 0.61 13.83
C ALA A 225 22.15 0.57 13.53
N ALA A 226 22.88 1.60 13.96
CA ALA A 226 24.34 1.67 13.78
C ALA A 226 25.08 0.59 14.59
N ALA A 227 24.57 0.22 15.77
CA ALA A 227 25.13 -0.89 16.56
C ALA A 227 25.01 -2.25 15.86
N LEU A 228 23.99 -2.44 15.03
CA LEU A 228 23.72 -3.69 14.33
C LEU A 228 24.33 -3.76 12.92
N TYR A 229 24.33 -2.63 12.19
CA TYR A 229 24.72 -2.57 10.78
C TYR A 229 25.88 -1.61 10.49
N GLY A 230 26.53 -1.09 11.56
CA GLY A 230 27.67 -0.18 11.46
C GLY A 230 27.30 1.23 11.03
N SER A 231 28.33 2.03 10.65
CA SER A 231 28.20 3.46 10.32
C SER A 231 27.22 3.74 9.19
N ARG A 232 27.00 2.80 8.26
CA ARG A 232 26.03 2.94 7.16
C ARG A 232 24.59 3.13 7.67
N ALA A 233 24.28 2.65 8.86
CA ALA A 233 22.97 2.77 9.47
C ALA A 233 22.88 3.90 10.53
N GLN A 234 23.76 4.89 10.48
CA GLN A 234 23.76 6.03 11.41
C GLN A 234 22.44 6.82 11.42
N ASN A 235 21.74 6.88 10.28
CA ASN A 235 20.45 7.53 10.13
C ASN A 235 19.25 6.57 10.39
N GLY A 236 19.53 5.37 10.93
CA GLY A 236 18.55 4.31 11.13
C GLY A 236 18.60 3.27 10.03
N ALA A 237 17.75 2.22 10.19
CA ALA A 237 17.60 1.18 9.20
C ALA A 237 16.15 0.75 9.07
N ILE A 238 15.76 0.40 7.84
CA ILE A 238 14.47 -0.21 7.51
C ILE A 238 14.76 -1.65 7.11
N VAL A 239 14.33 -2.58 7.97
CA VAL A 239 14.57 -4.01 7.80
C VAL A 239 13.30 -4.66 7.25
N ILE A 240 13.40 -5.23 6.07
CA ILE A 240 12.33 -5.96 5.39
C ILE A 240 12.57 -7.45 5.58
N THR A 241 11.55 -8.13 6.08
CA THR A 241 11.49 -9.59 6.10
C THR A 241 10.52 -10.06 5.04
N THR A 242 10.96 -10.95 4.17
CA THR A 242 10.12 -11.47 3.08
C THR A 242 9.44 -12.78 3.48
N LYS A 243 8.26 -13.02 2.87
CA LYS A 243 7.48 -14.25 3.06
C LYS A 243 8.29 -15.47 2.64
N LYS A 244 8.28 -16.51 3.47
CA LYS A 244 8.94 -17.81 3.23
C LYS A 244 7.91 -18.88 2.86
N GLY A 245 8.40 -20.02 2.41
CA GLY A 245 7.60 -21.24 2.30
C GLY A 245 7.05 -21.67 3.67
N LYS A 246 5.85 -22.20 3.69
CA LYS A 246 5.21 -22.74 4.90
C LYS A 246 4.90 -24.22 4.71
N GLU A 247 4.92 -24.97 5.81
CA GLU A 247 4.45 -26.35 5.84
C GLU A 247 2.95 -26.41 5.53
N GLY A 248 2.53 -27.41 4.80
CA GLY A 248 1.13 -27.61 4.44
C GLY A 248 0.93 -27.93 2.96
N LYS A 249 -0.34 -28.12 2.58
CA LYS A 249 -0.74 -28.33 1.19
C LYS A 249 -0.38 -27.12 0.34
N LEU A 250 -0.19 -27.35 -0.95
CA LEU A 250 0.02 -26.27 -1.92
C LEU A 250 -1.13 -25.26 -1.85
N GLN A 251 -0.77 -24.03 -1.54
CA GLN A 251 -1.67 -22.87 -1.54
C GLN A 251 -1.29 -21.95 -2.68
N LEU A 252 -2.28 -21.59 -3.48
CA LEU A 252 -2.15 -20.60 -4.55
C LEU A 252 -2.88 -19.33 -4.12
N GLU A 253 -2.19 -18.21 -4.22
CA GLU A 253 -2.74 -16.90 -3.90
C GLU A 253 -2.60 -15.99 -5.12
N TYR A 254 -3.71 -15.34 -5.49
CA TYR A 254 -3.73 -14.30 -6.51
C TYR A 254 -4.13 -12.97 -5.89
N ASN A 255 -3.33 -11.94 -6.14
CA ASN A 255 -3.61 -10.58 -5.73
C ASN A 255 -3.55 -9.66 -6.95
N GLY A 256 -4.67 -9.00 -7.23
CA GLY A 256 -4.77 -8.02 -8.29
C GLY A 256 -5.34 -6.70 -7.77
N TYR A 257 -4.79 -5.57 -8.21
CA TYR A 257 -5.41 -4.29 -7.96
C TYR A 257 -5.15 -3.30 -9.09
N VAL A 258 -6.05 -2.34 -9.19
CA VAL A 258 -5.97 -1.20 -10.10
C VAL A 258 -6.07 0.07 -9.29
N SER A 259 -5.19 1.02 -9.56
CA SER A 259 -5.29 2.36 -8.99
C SER A 259 -5.27 3.44 -10.06
N MET A 260 -6.02 4.51 -9.81
CA MET A 260 -6.10 5.69 -10.66
C MET A 260 -5.65 6.90 -9.87
N SER A 261 -4.85 7.76 -10.50
CA SER A 261 -4.40 9.00 -9.90
C SER A 261 -4.53 10.14 -10.90
N LYS A 262 -5.00 11.28 -10.45
CA LYS A 262 -5.11 12.51 -11.25
C LYS A 262 -4.26 13.59 -10.61
N ALA A 263 -3.63 14.43 -11.42
CA ALA A 263 -2.97 15.63 -10.93
C ALA A 263 -4.01 16.57 -10.34
N TYR A 264 -3.69 17.16 -9.19
CA TYR A 264 -4.51 18.17 -8.54
C TYR A 264 -3.77 19.50 -8.60
N ASP A 265 -4.45 20.52 -9.15
CA ASP A 265 -3.94 21.89 -9.17
C ASP A 265 -4.50 22.69 -8.01
N SER A 266 -3.59 23.20 -7.18
CA SER A 266 -3.93 24.09 -6.06
C SER A 266 -3.49 25.54 -6.30
N TYR A 267 -2.94 25.84 -7.49
CA TYR A 267 -2.47 27.18 -7.83
C TYR A 267 -3.54 27.96 -8.57
N GLU A 268 -3.79 29.17 -8.11
CA GLU A 268 -4.57 30.14 -8.83
C GLU A 268 -3.66 30.97 -9.74
N PHE A 269 -3.81 30.80 -11.03
CA PHE A 269 -3.07 31.58 -12.02
C PHE A 269 -3.84 32.84 -12.38
N GLN A 270 -3.09 33.92 -12.68
CA GLN A 270 -3.71 35.14 -13.22
C GLN A 270 -4.21 34.89 -14.66
N ASP A 271 -5.33 35.50 -15.03
CA ASP A 271 -5.98 35.36 -16.35
C ASP A 271 -6.14 36.70 -17.06
N VAL A 272 -5.40 37.74 -16.65
CA VAL A 272 -5.56 39.11 -17.15
C VAL A 272 -4.52 39.46 -18.21
N TYR A 273 -3.25 39.09 -17.96
CA TYR A 273 -2.13 39.46 -18.83
C TYR A 273 -1.56 38.24 -19.54
N GLY A 274 -1.23 38.40 -20.82
CA GLY A 274 -0.64 37.35 -21.62
C GLY A 274 0.86 37.49 -21.84
N GLN A 275 1.40 36.73 -22.79
CA GLN A 275 2.82 36.70 -23.13
C GLN A 275 3.35 38.09 -23.46
N GLY A 276 4.53 38.41 -22.93
CA GLY A 276 5.20 39.66 -23.23
C GLY A 276 5.91 40.27 -22.00
N THR A 277 6.40 41.48 -22.20
CA THR A 277 7.11 42.27 -21.20
C THR A 277 6.65 43.73 -21.26
N ASN A 278 6.64 44.39 -20.12
CA ASN A 278 6.30 45.83 -20.02
C ASN A 278 4.97 46.22 -20.66
N GLY A 279 3.97 45.32 -20.60
CA GLY A 279 2.66 45.57 -21.20
C GLY A 279 2.57 45.39 -22.71
N GLN A 280 3.66 44.97 -23.38
CA GLN A 280 3.71 44.71 -24.80
C GLN A 280 3.92 43.24 -25.10
N TYR A 281 3.31 42.78 -26.21
CA TYR A 281 3.51 41.42 -26.67
C TYR A 281 4.96 41.25 -27.17
N ALA A 282 5.59 40.16 -26.74
CA ALA A 282 6.90 39.75 -27.18
C ALA A 282 6.94 38.24 -27.32
N LEU A 283 7.22 37.76 -28.55
CA LEU A 283 7.19 36.33 -28.88
C LEU A 283 8.13 35.48 -28.05
N GLU A 284 9.30 36.00 -27.71
CA GLU A 284 10.34 35.28 -26.96
C GLU A 284 10.17 35.38 -25.42
N ALA A 285 9.16 36.12 -24.98
CA ALA A 285 8.94 36.28 -23.55
C ALA A 285 8.41 34.99 -22.92
N SER A 286 9.10 34.53 -21.89
CA SER A 286 8.75 33.33 -21.11
C SER A 286 7.73 33.60 -19.99
N GLY A 287 7.23 34.84 -19.85
CA GLY A 287 6.32 35.24 -18.81
C GLY A 287 5.08 35.96 -19.31
N SER A 288 4.12 36.17 -18.42
CA SER A 288 2.83 36.81 -18.69
C SER A 288 2.81 38.27 -18.21
N TRP A 289 3.79 39.07 -18.65
CA TRP A 289 3.91 40.51 -18.36
C TRP A 289 3.60 41.39 -19.59
N GLY A 290 2.90 40.80 -20.55
CA GLY A 290 2.48 41.47 -21.80
C GLY A 290 1.17 42.24 -21.65
N PRO A 291 0.47 42.50 -22.78
CA PRO A 291 -0.79 43.23 -22.78
C PRO A 291 -1.93 42.42 -22.13
N LYS A 292 -3.00 43.12 -21.79
CA LYS A 292 -4.25 42.46 -21.34
C LYS A 292 -4.79 41.56 -22.43
N MET A 293 -5.25 40.38 -22.05
CA MET A 293 -5.88 39.41 -22.93
C MET A 293 -7.34 39.80 -23.19
N THR A 294 -7.58 40.48 -24.31
CA THR A 294 -8.91 40.96 -24.75
C THR A 294 -9.41 40.20 -25.98
N GLY A 295 -8.68 39.18 -26.42
CA GLY A 295 -8.98 38.45 -27.64
C GLY A 295 -8.32 39.04 -28.91
N GLN A 296 -7.39 39.99 -28.75
CA GLN A 296 -6.61 40.51 -29.85
C GLN A 296 -5.83 39.41 -30.56
N MET A 297 -5.72 39.48 -31.89
CA MET A 297 -4.98 38.50 -32.68
C MET A 297 -3.48 38.68 -32.46
N ILE A 298 -2.79 37.60 -32.25
CA ILE A 298 -1.33 37.54 -32.09
C ILE A 298 -0.76 36.48 -33.03
N PRO A 299 0.49 36.63 -33.49
CA PRO A 299 1.18 35.63 -34.28
C PRO A 299 1.34 34.32 -33.47
N ASN A 300 1.24 33.21 -34.17
CA ASN A 300 1.57 31.92 -33.57
C ASN A 300 3.10 31.73 -33.57
N TRP A 301 3.66 31.39 -32.44
CA TRP A 301 5.11 31.22 -32.29
C TRP A 301 5.69 30.13 -33.22
N ARG A 302 4.94 29.10 -33.57
CA ARG A 302 5.40 28.05 -34.49
C ARG A 302 5.59 28.60 -35.91
N LYS A 303 4.66 29.42 -36.37
CA LYS A 303 4.81 30.09 -37.64
C LYS A 303 6.04 30.99 -37.66
N GLU A 304 6.18 31.82 -36.63
CA GLU A 304 7.26 32.82 -36.60
C GLU A 304 8.65 32.20 -36.38
N LEU A 305 8.79 31.17 -35.56
CA LEU A 305 10.09 30.56 -35.27
C LEU A 305 10.47 29.44 -36.26
N TYR A 306 9.50 28.72 -36.81
CA TYR A 306 9.78 27.52 -37.61
C TYR A 306 9.26 27.64 -39.06
N GLY A 307 8.58 28.74 -39.42
CA GLY A 307 8.02 28.94 -40.74
C GLY A 307 6.85 28.01 -41.07
N ASP A 308 6.17 27.47 -40.06
CA ASP A 308 5.06 26.55 -40.26
C ASP A 308 3.77 27.29 -40.56
N GLU A 309 3.52 27.48 -41.85
CA GLU A 309 2.35 28.21 -42.41
C GLU A 309 0.99 27.56 -42.04
N SER A 310 0.98 26.33 -41.51
CA SER A 310 -0.25 25.70 -40.99
C SER A 310 -0.78 26.39 -39.73
N TYR A 311 0.09 27.09 -39.01
CA TYR A 311 -0.24 27.81 -37.79
C TYR A 311 -0.53 29.28 -38.08
N LYS A 312 -1.79 29.64 -38.01
CA LYS A 312 -2.25 31.03 -38.22
C LYS A 312 -2.20 31.81 -36.90
N GLU A 313 -2.40 33.13 -37.04
CA GLU A 313 -2.66 33.98 -35.87
C GLU A 313 -3.83 33.43 -35.04
N TYR A 314 -3.79 33.66 -33.74
CA TYR A 314 -4.83 33.24 -32.83
C TYR A 314 -5.18 34.32 -31.83
N ALA A 315 -6.40 34.24 -31.28
CA ALA A 315 -6.86 35.18 -30.27
C ALA A 315 -6.12 35.01 -28.95
N MET A 316 -5.58 36.08 -28.40
CA MET A 316 -4.90 36.11 -27.09
C MET A 316 -5.91 36.00 -25.97
N LEU A 317 -6.20 34.78 -25.59
CA LEU A 317 -7.17 34.44 -24.53
C LEU A 317 -6.50 33.55 -23.45
N PRO A 318 -6.93 33.65 -22.18
CA PRO A 318 -6.36 32.85 -21.10
C PRO A 318 -6.66 31.34 -21.27
N GLN A 319 -5.64 30.54 -21.13
CA GLN A 319 -5.75 29.08 -21.10
C GLN A 319 -5.93 28.62 -19.63
N LYS A 320 -7.19 28.44 -19.21
CA LYS A 320 -7.53 28.25 -17.80
C LYS A 320 -7.16 26.89 -17.25
N ASN A 321 -7.30 25.83 -18.06
CA ASN A 321 -7.20 24.44 -17.61
C ASN A 321 -5.87 23.80 -18.00
N ILE A 322 -4.80 24.57 -18.08
CA ILE A 322 -3.50 24.10 -18.62
C ILE A 322 -2.96 22.88 -17.89
N ILE A 323 -3.18 22.77 -16.60
CA ILE A 323 -2.74 21.64 -15.79
C ILE A 323 -3.60 20.39 -16.08
N ASP A 324 -4.92 20.54 -16.04
CA ASP A 324 -5.84 19.43 -16.33
C ASP A 324 -5.72 18.93 -17.77
N ASP A 325 -5.47 19.83 -18.74
CA ASP A 325 -5.32 19.51 -20.15
C ASP A 325 -3.97 18.84 -20.46
N PHE A 326 -2.93 19.15 -19.68
CA PHE A 326 -1.61 18.58 -19.87
C PHE A 326 -1.47 17.20 -19.21
N PHE A 327 -1.89 17.07 -17.95
CA PHE A 327 -1.75 15.83 -17.23
C PHE A 327 -2.89 14.86 -17.55
N ARG A 328 -2.54 13.61 -17.73
CA ARG A 328 -3.52 12.53 -17.89
C ARG A 328 -3.85 11.85 -16.56
N THR A 329 -4.93 11.09 -16.53
CA THR A 329 -5.19 10.16 -15.43
C THR A 329 -4.18 9.02 -15.50
N ALA A 330 -3.38 8.87 -14.46
CA ALA A 330 -2.47 7.74 -14.30
C ALA A 330 -3.24 6.46 -14.00
N LEU A 331 -2.81 5.36 -14.60
CA LEU A 331 -3.36 4.02 -14.38
C LEU A 331 -2.25 3.08 -13.95
N ASN A 332 -2.49 2.38 -12.85
CA ASN A 332 -1.56 1.41 -12.33
C ASN A 332 -2.26 0.06 -12.16
N TYR A 333 -1.69 -0.98 -12.76
CA TYR A 333 -2.17 -2.36 -12.71
C TYR A 333 -1.10 -3.22 -12.04
N VAL A 334 -1.49 -3.98 -11.04
CA VAL A 334 -0.61 -4.95 -10.40
C VAL A 334 -1.32 -6.30 -10.35
N ASN A 335 -0.63 -7.32 -10.84
CA ASN A 335 -1.08 -8.70 -10.78
C ASN A 335 0.03 -9.53 -10.13
N SER A 336 -0.27 -10.17 -9.02
CA SER A 336 0.67 -11.00 -8.28
C SER A 336 0.09 -12.39 -8.07
N VAL A 337 0.87 -13.41 -8.37
CA VAL A 337 0.53 -14.81 -8.14
C VAL A 337 1.61 -15.40 -7.25
N SER A 338 1.23 -16.13 -6.23
CA SER A 338 2.19 -16.88 -5.43
C SER A 338 1.71 -18.30 -5.16
N ALA A 339 2.67 -19.21 -5.04
CA ALA A 339 2.49 -20.59 -4.68
C ALA A 339 3.35 -20.91 -3.47
N THR A 340 2.74 -21.43 -2.41
CA THR A 340 3.42 -21.76 -1.15
C THR A 340 3.01 -23.16 -0.74
N GLY A 341 3.97 -23.98 -0.31
CA GLY A 341 3.69 -25.33 0.19
C GLY A 341 4.94 -26.03 0.66
N GLY A 342 4.75 -27.17 1.33
CA GLY A 342 5.86 -27.95 1.81
C GLY A 342 5.47 -28.99 2.85
N ASN A 343 6.47 -29.61 3.44
CA ASN A 343 6.36 -30.54 4.52
C ASN A 343 7.44 -30.25 5.57
N GLU A 344 7.52 -31.05 6.64
CA GLU A 344 8.49 -30.90 7.73
C GLU A 344 9.96 -30.84 7.25
N LYS A 345 10.28 -31.44 6.08
CA LYS A 345 11.65 -31.53 5.56
C LYS A 345 11.97 -30.46 4.53
N MET A 346 10.97 -29.99 3.80
CA MET A 346 11.17 -29.02 2.71
C MET A 346 9.95 -28.12 2.58
N ASN A 347 10.17 -26.83 2.50
CA ASN A 347 9.15 -25.88 2.13
C ASN A 347 9.65 -24.93 1.04
N ALA A 348 8.73 -24.45 0.23
CA ALA A 348 9.04 -23.55 -0.87
C ALA A 348 7.95 -22.51 -1.05
N ARG A 349 8.34 -21.34 -1.52
CA ARG A 349 7.44 -20.29 -2.00
C ARG A 349 8.00 -19.73 -3.31
N PHE A 350 7.14 -19.68 -4.30
CA PHE A 350 7.38 -18.97 -5.56
C PHE A 350 6.38 -17.82 -5.68
N SER A 351 6.82 -16.66 -6.18
CA SER A 351 5.93 -15.57 -6.54
C SER A 351 6.34 -14.93 -7.86
N PHE A 352 5.33 -14.45 -8.59
CA PHE A 352 5.47 -13.66 -9.79
C PHE A 352 4.56 -12.45 -9.70
N THR A 353 5.08 -11.25 -10.01
CA THR A 353 4.28 -10.03 -10.06
C THR A 353 4.59 -9.25 -11.32
N ASP A 354 3.53 -8.86 -12.04
CA ASP A 354 3.57 -7.94 -13.18
C ASP A 354 2.94 -6.61 -12.78
N THR A 355 3.73 -5.55 -12.84
CA THR A 355 3.29 -4.18 -12.55
C THR A 355 3.38 -3.34 -13.81
N ARG A 356 2.28 -2.71 -14.19
CA ARG A 356 2.20 -1.77 -15.31
C ARG A 356 1.67 -0.45 -14.79
N ASN A 357 2.47 0.58 -14.94
CA ASN A 357 2.12 1.91 -14.51
C ASN A 357 2.21 2.88 -15.67
N GLN A 358 1.11 3.57 -15.94
CA GLN A 358 1.06 4.73 -16.83
C GLN A 358 1.03 5.97 -15.96
N GLY A 359 2.10 6.79 -16.01
CA GLY A 359 2.21 8.01 -15.20
C GLY A 359 1.19 9.09 -15.56
N ILE A 360 1.16 10.14 -14.76
CA ILE A 360 0.32 11.33 -15.01
C ILE A 360 0.84 12.15 -16.20
N LEU A 361 2.14 12.04 -16.53
CA LEU A 361 2.72 12.73 -17.66
C LEU A 361 2.40 12.00 -18.97
N PRO A 362 2.19 12.73 -20.08
CA PRO A 362 2.02 12.13 -21.38
C PRO A 362 3.20 11.21 -21.73
N ASN A 363 2.88 10.05 -22.32
CA ASN A 363 3.85 9.05 -22.80
C ASN A 363 4.76 8.40 -21.72
N GLU A 364 4.63 8.76 -20.47
CA GLU A 364 5.36 8.14 -19.36
C GLU A 364 4.79 6.77 -19.04
N SER A 365 5.65 5.76 -18.89
CA SER A 365 5.22 4.44 -18.47
C SER A 365 6.33 3.65 -17.79
N MET A 366 5.94 2.73 -16.90
CA MET A 366 6.82 1.76 -16.25
C MET A 366 6.19 0.37 -16.34
N ASN A 367 6.99 -0.60 -16.77
CA ASN A 367 6.66 -2.02 -16.69
C ASN A 367 7.70 -2.71 -15.82
N LYS A 368 7.26 -3.39 -14.76
CA LYS A 368 8.12 -4.09 -13.81
C LYS A 368 7.63 -5.51 -13.59
N GLN A 369 8.53 -6.45 -13.63
CA GLN A 369 8.29 -7.88 -13.41
C GLN A 369 9.22 -8.37 -12.31
N ASN A 370 8.64 -8.98 -11.28
CA ASN A 370 9.36 -9.55 -10.15
C ASN A 370 9.13 -11.07 -10.09
N TYR A 371 10.20 -11.81 -9.91
CA TYR A 371 10.20 -13.25 -9.71
C TYR A 371 10.96 -13.55 -8.42
N ASN A 372 10.35 -14.27 -7.50
CA ASN A 372 10.99 -14.68 -6.26
C ASN A 372 10.79 -16.17 -6.03
N LEU A 373 11.86 -16.84 -5.68
CA LEU A 373 11.86 -18.24 -5.25
C LEU A 373 12.56 -18.32 -3.90
N ASN A 374 11.90 -18.89 -2.92
CA ASN A 374 12.45 -19.21 -1.62
C ASN A 374 12.27 -20.69 -1.36
N VAL A 375 13.32 -21.39 -0.99
CA VAL A 375 13.32 -22.82 -0.67
C VAL A 375 14.08 -23.02 0.63
N GLU A 376 13.53 -23.78 1.54
CA GLU A 376 14.17 -24.19 2.77
C GLU A 376 14.07 -25.70 2.94
N ILE A 377 15.21 -26.34 3.23
CA ILE A 377 15.32 -27.76 3.47
C ILE A 377 15.81 -27.95 4.90
N LYS A 378 15.11 -28.77 5.65
CA LYS A 378 15.40 -29.06 7.06
C LYS A 378 15.64 -30.55 7.27
N ASN A 379 16.63 -30.84 8.08
CA ASN A 379 16.76 -32.17 8.68
C ASN A 379 17.02 -31.99 10.20
N LYS A 380 17.18 -33.09 10.92
CA LYS A 380 17.38 -33.08 12.38
C LYS A 380 18.55 -32.19 12.84
N TYR A 381 19.58 -31.99 12.00
CA TYR A 381 20.84 -31.31 12.37
C TYR A 381 21.10 -30.04 11.60
N LEU A 382 20.46 -29.85 10.46
CA LEU A 382 20.82 -28.79 9.51
C LEU A 382 19.58 -28.22 8.83
N THR A 383 19.52 -26.89 8.76
CA THR A 383 18.57 -26.16 7.92
C THR A 383 19.33 -25.39 6.86
N ILE A 384 19.02 -25.65 5.60
CA ILE A 384 19.59 -24.94 4.45
C ILE A 384 18.48 -24.16 3.79
N GLY A 385 18.66 -22.83 3.68
CA GLY A 385 17.74 -21.93 2.96
C GLY A 385 18.41 -21.28 1.78
N GLY A 386 17.69 -21.16 0.68
CA GLY A 386 18.11 -20.44 -0.52
C GLY A 386 17.00 -19.51 -1.01
N LYS A 387 17.40 -18.31 -1.46
CA LYS A 387 16.48 -17.34 -2.06
C LYS A 387 17.07 -16.83 -3.36
N VAL A 388 16.26 -16.80 -4.39
CA VAL A 388 16.58 -16.17 -5.68
C VAL A 388 15.50 -15.15 -5.97
N SER A 389 15.91 -13.90 -6.21
CA SER A 389 15.05 -12.82 -6.63
C SER A 389 15.57 -12.24 -7.94
N TYR A 390 14.71 -12.15 -8.93
CA TYR A 390 15.00 -11.52 -10.20
C TYR A 390 13.93 -10.48 -10.50
N PHE A 391 14.34 -9.28 -10.90
CA PHE A 391 13.42 -8.26 -11.35
C PHE A 391 13.91 -7.65 -12.67
N ARG A 392 12.94 -7.23 -13.46
CA ARG A 392 13.16 -6.47 -14.70
C ARG A 392 12.26 -5.25 -14.67
N GLU A 393 12.85 -4.07 -14.78
CA GLU A 393 12.13 -2.80 -14.87
C GLU A 393 12.45 -2.11 -16.20
N LYS A 394 11.43 -1.57 -16.84
CA LYS A 394 11.55 -0.74 -18.03
C LYS A 394 10.71 0.51 -17.84
N VAL A 395 11.37 1.65 -17.75
CA VAL A 395 10.74 2.97 -17.67
C VAL A 395 10.93 3.70 -18.98
N LYS A 396 9.90 4.38 -19.47
CA LYS A 396 9.93 5.22 -20.64
C LYS A 396 9.56 6.64 -20.27
N ASN A 397 10.25 7.60 -20.91
CA ASN A 397 9.95 9.03 -20.80
C ASN A 397 9.89 9.53 -19.34
N ARG A 398 10.86 9.10 -18.52
CA ARG A 398 11.01 9.64 -17.17
C ARG A 398 11.35 11.13 -17.26
N PRO A 399 10.59 12.01 -16.60
CA PRO A 399 10.85 13.44 -16.65
C PRO A 399 12.14 13.80 -15.93
N GLU A 400 12.77 14.86 -16.38
CA GLU A 400 13.82 15.53 -15.63
C GLU A 400 13.24 16.14 -14.34
N THR A 401 14.09 16.19 -13.34
CA THR A 401 13.85 16.92 -12.10
C THR A 401 14.59 18.27 -12.12
N PHE A 402 14.41 19.11 -11.13
CA PHE A 402 14.96 20.45 -11.03
C PHE A 402 14.27 21.51 -11.92
N TYR A 403 15.00 22.60 -12.19
CA TYR A 403 14.50 23.78 -12.90
C TYR A 403 14.07 23.51 -14.36
N THR A 404 14.61 22.45 -14.95
CA THR A 404 14.30 21.98 -16.31
C THR A 404 13.14 20.99 -16.35
N GLY A 405 12.57 20.64 -15.19
CA GLY A 405 11.45 19.70 -15.12
C GLY A 405 10.17 20.26 -15.76
N VAL A 406 9.33 19.36 -16.24
CA VAL A 406 8.05 19.67 -16.90
C VAL A 406 7.18 20.64 -16.09
N TRP A 407 7.13 20.43 -14.76
CA TRP A 407 6.37 21.29 -13.87
C TRP A 407 6.85 22.74 -13.90
N SER A 408 8.16 22.96 -13.86
CA SER A 408 8.75 24.32 -13.91
C SER A 408 8.42 25.05 -15.21
N HIS A 409 8.34 24.32 -16.32
CA HIS A 409 7.95 24.89 -17.61
C HIS A 409 6.45 25.20 -17.65
N LEU A 410 5.59 24.32 -17.17
CA LEU A 410 4.15 24.52 -17.15
C LEU A 410 3.72 25.74 -16.32
N ILE A 411 4.28 25.92 -15.10
CA ILE A 411 3.92 27.06 -14.26
C ILE A 411 4.43 28.41 -14.79
N ARG A 412 5.48 28.38 -15.60
CA ARG A 412 6.05 29.58 -16.23
C ARG A 412 5.48 29.85 -17.61
N LEU A 413 4.73 28.91 -18.19
CA LEU A 413 4.16 29.07 -19.52
C LEU A 413 3.25 30.29 -19.56
N PRO A 414 3.42 31.22 -20.54
CA PRO A 414 2.54 32.36 -20.68
C PRO A 414 1.07 31.95 -20.82
N ARG A 415 0.18 32.67 -20.16
CA ARG A 415 -1.23 32.31 -19.98
C ARG A 415 -2.05 32.16 -21.26
N ASN A 416 -1.58 32.69 -22.36
CA ASN A 416 -2.22 32.59 -23.69
C ASN A 416 -1.69 31.43 -24.55
N ILE A 417 -0.63 30.72 -24.14
CA ILE A 417 -0.05 29.65 -24.95
C ILE A 417 -0.96 28.41 -24.89
N ARG A 418 -1.35 27.92 -26.04
CA ARG A 418 -2.22 26.75 -26.19
C ARG A 418 -1.36 25.48 -26.14
N LEU A 419 -1.73 24.52 -25.30
CA LEU A 419 -1.03 23.24 -25.20
C LEU A 419 -1.03 22.43 -26.50
N GLN A 420 -2.08 22.54 -27.31
CA GLN A 420 -2.16 21.88 -28.62
C GLN A 420 -1.02 22.28 -29.53
N ASP A 421 -0.52 23.52 -29.42
CA ASP A 421 0.59 24.01 -30.26
C ASP A 421 1.95 23.42 -29.77
N LEU A 422 2.01 22.86 -28.55
CA LEU A 422 3.19 22.18 -27.97
C LEU A 422 3.20 20.68 -28.21
N GLN A 423 2.09 20.07 -28.59
CA GLN A 423 1.96 18.61 -28.69
C GLN A 423 2.63 18.01 -29.92
N ASN A 424 2.83 18.80 -30.97
CA ASN A 424 3.48 18.35 -32.19
C ASN A 424 4.82 19.08 -32.35
N PRO A 425 5.91 18.58 -31.77
CA PRO A 425 7.22 19.15 -32.05
C PRO A 425 7.56 18.99 -33.53
N VAL A 426 8.28 19.96 -34.05
CA VAL A 426 8.76 19.97 -35.44
C VAL A 426 9.78 18.86 -35.67
#